data_245e42edaae07db45067ad2671a27c70
#
_entry.id   245e42edaae07db45067ad2671a27c70
#
_cell.length_a   1.000
_cell.length_b   1.000
_cell.length_c   1.000
_cell.angle_alpha   90.00
_cell.angle_beta   90.00
_cell.angle_gamma   90.00
#
_symmetry.space_group_name_H-M   'P 1'
#
loop_
_entity.id
_entity.type
_entity.pdbx_description
1 polymer ?
#
loop_
_entity_poly.entity_id
_entity_poly.type
_entity_poly.pdbx_seq_one_letter_code
_entity_poly.pdbx_strand_id
1 'polypeptide(L)'
;EVEGGQDWALLRVRDKENEADYVANMFPLDDLDNIHIFDETYAVGASLGHPPVASNGMITYMDDEIEHYKYWMSSAPTIFGNSGGAVYRWSGTRKQYEYIGIPSRISIQPMGFSADAITHMGYFIPIDRVYKLLEDNDFQFIYDSNYSIEDCKKAREKKQSPEKEKDE
;
A
#
# COMPACT_ATOMS: atom_id res chain seq x y z
N GLU A 1 -14.00 3.82 8.17
CA GLU A 1 -13.23 5.07 7.96
C GLU A 1 -12.65 5.49 9.30
N VAL A 2 -11.33 5.58 9.36
CA VAL A 2 -10.67 6.23 10.48
C VAL A 2 -10.55 7.69 10.07
N GLU A 3 -11.27 8.57 10.73
CA GLU A 3 -11.24 10.01 10.50
C GLU A 3 -9.79 10.51 10.67
N GLY A 4 -9.21 11.08 9.61
CA GLY A 4 -7.83 11.56 9.60
C GLY A 4 -6.74 10.51 9.32
N GLY A 5 -7.08 9.32 8.80
CA GLY A 5 -6.12 8.28 8.40
C GLY A 5 -5.64 8.38 6.95
N GLN A 6 -4.53 7.69 6.62
CA GLN A 6 -4.16 7.41 5.23
C GLN A 6 -5.25 6.58 4.55
N ASP A 7 -5.53 6.85 3.27
CA ASP A 7 -6.57 6.15 2.50
C ASP A 7 -6.12 4.74 2.11
N TRP A 8 -6.50 3.75 2.91
CA TRP A 8 -6.24 2.34 2.69
C TRP A 8 -7.38 1.47 3.23
N ALA A 9 -7.53 0.26 2.69
CA ALA A 9 -8.45 -0.73 3.19
C ALA A 9 -7.87 -2.14 3.10
N LEU A 10 -8.10 -2.96 4.11
CA LEU A 10 -7.80 -4.38 4.11
C LEU A 10 -9.11 -5.16 3.92
N LEU A 11 -9.16 -5.96 2.84
CA LEU A 11 -10.32 -6.75 2.49
C LEU A 11 -10.02 -8.24 2.66
N ARG A 12 -10.98 -8.99 3.20
CA ARG A 12 -10.91 -10.45 3.27
C ARG A 12 -11.68 -11.07 2.11
N VAL A 13 -11.01 -11.84 1.27
CA VAL A 13 -11.66 -12.68 0.27
C VAL A 13 -12.33 -13.85 0.97
N ARG A 14 -13.61 -14.10 0.65
CA ARG A 14 -14.41 -15.20 1.25
C ARG A 14 -14.41 -16.46 0.42
N ASP A 15 -13.72 -16.46 -0.70
CA ASP A 15 -13.65 -17.62 -1.58
C ASP A 15 -12.94 -18.78 -0.88
N LYS A 16 -13.37 -20.00 -1.20
CA LYS A 16 -12.85 -21.23 -0.59
C LYS A 16 -11.75 -21.87 -1.43
N GLU A 17 -11.57 -21.40 -2.66
CA GLU A 17 -10.49 -21.89 -3.53
C GLU A 17 -9.17 -21.26 -3.10
N ASN A 18 -8.15 -22.09 -2.92
CA ASN A 18 -6.82 -21.63 -2.56
C ASN A 18 -6.10 -21.09 -3.80
N GLU A 19 -6.13 -19.77 -3.96
CA GLU A 19 -5.44 -19.07 -5.05
C GLU A 19 -4.03 -18.59 -4.65
N ALA A 20 -3.33 -19.35 -3.82
CA ALA A 20 -2.01 -18.99 -3.29
C ALA A 20 -0.98 -18.73 -4.40
N ASP A 21 -1.14 -19.32 -5.59
CA ASP A 21 -0.24 -19.11 -6.73
C ASP A 21 -0.30 -17.70 -7.32
N TYR A 22 -1.33 -16.93 -6.97
CA TYR A 22 -1.55 -15.57 -7.47
C TYR A 22 -1.37 -14.49 -6.40
N VAL A 23 -0.75 -14.84 -5.27
CA VAL A 23 -0.49 -13.90 -4.17
C VAL A 23 0.74 -13.06 -4.48
N ALA A 24 0.64 -11.74 -4.30
CA ALA A 24 1.78 -10.84 -4.44
C ALA A 24 2.80 -11.07 -3.31
N ASN A 25 4.07 -11.16 -3.66
CA ASN A 25 5.15 -11.17 -2.67
C ASN A 25 5.34 -9.77 -2.12
N MET A 26 5.20 -9.58 -0.83
CA MET A 26 5.53 -8.31 -0.18
C MET A 26 7.05 -8.13 -0.14
N PHE A 27 7.53 -6.90 -0.35
CA PHE A 27 8.95 -6.59 -0.16
C PHE A 27 9.32 -6.82 1.30
N PRO A 28 10.41 -7.57 1.60
CA PRO A 28 10.72 -7.97 2.96
C PRO A 28 10.96 -6.78 3.91
N LEU A 29 10.40 -6.86 5.11
CA LEU A 29 10.52 -5.82 6.14
C LEU A 29 12.00 -5.56 6.52
N ASP A 30 12.80 -6.62 6.62
CA ASP A 30 14.22 -6.54 6.99
C ASP A 30 15.12 -5.97 5.87
N ASP A 31 14.55 -5.72 4.69
CA ASP A 31 15.29 -5.31 3.49
C ASP A 31 14.92 -3.89 3.03
N LEU A 32 14.11 -3.17 3.80
CA LEU A 32 13.56 -1.85 3.44
C LEU A 32 14.63 -0.82 3.07
N ASP A 33 15.79 -0.88 3.72
CA ASP A 33 16.92 0.01 3.44
C ASP A 33 17.53 -0.19 2.03
N ASN A 34 17.14 -1.26 1.34
CA ASN A 34 17.55 -1.55 -0.02
C ASN A 34 16.57 -1.03 -1.09
N ILE A 35 15.61 -0.20 -0.71
CA ILE A 35 14.77 0.54 -1.65
C ILE A 35 15.32 1.96 -1.80
N HIS A 36 15.60 2.37 -3.04
CA HIS A 36 16.24 3.65 -3.32
C HIS A 36 15.54 4.41 -4.44
N ILE A 37 15.80 5.72 -4.49
CA ILE A 37 15.51 6.54 -5.67
C ILE A 37 16.24 5.93 -6.87
N PHE A 38 15.60 5.94 -8.04
CA PHE A 38 15.97 5.29 -9.30
C PHE A 38 15.69 3.78 -9.36
N ASP A 39 15.21 3.14 -8.29
CA ASP A 39 14.71 1.77 -8.41
C ASP A 39 13.53 1.71 -9.38
N GLU A 40 13.57 0.74 -10.28
CA GLU A 40 12.50 0.56 -11.26
C GLU A 40 11.20 0.12 -10.59
N THR A 41 10.10 0.76 -10.98
CA THR A 41 8.77 0.49 -10.44
C THR A 41 7.77 0.12 -11.53
N TYR A 42 6.80 -0.70 -11.16
CA TYR A 42 5.68 -1.11 -11.99
C TYR A 42 4.38 -0.80 -11.26
N ALA A 43 3.61 0.16 -11.77
CA ALA A 43 2.31 0.48 -11.22
C ALA A 43 1.23 -0.33 -11.96
N VAL A 44 0.36 -0.99 -11.22
CA VAL A 44 -0.73 -1.82 -11.77
C VAL A 44 -2.05 -1.35 -11.17
N GLY A 45 -3.02 -1.03 -12.01
CA GLY A 45 -4.33 -0.57 -11.57
C GLY A 45 -5.35 -0.46 -12.70
N ALA A 46 -6.59 -0.17 -12.34
CA ALA A 46 -7.75 -0.09 -13.25
C ALA A 46 -7.91 1.33 -13.80
N SER A 47 -6.92 1.85 -14.51
CA SER A 47 -6.88 3.20 -15.07
C SER A 47 -8.16 3.52 -15.84
N LEU A 48 -8.86 4.60 -15.47
CA LEU A 48 -10.12 5.06 -16.09
C LEU A 48 -11.20 3.97 -16.18
N GLY A 49 -11.19 2.99 -15.27
CA GLY A 49 -12.14 1.88 -15.26
C GLY A 49 -11.86 0.77 -16.27
N HIS A 50 -10.70 0.78 -16.92
CA HIS A 50 -10.26 -0.35 -17.76
C HIS A 50 -9.89 -1.55 -16.90
N PRO A 51 -9.80 -2.77 -17.46
CA PRO A 51 -9.13 -3.90 -16.83
C PRO A 51 -7.72 -3.48 -16.37
N PRO A 52 -7.15 -4.11 -15.32
CA PRO A 52 -5.85 -3.72 -14.80
C PRO A 52 -4.79 -3.62 -15.88
N VAL A 53 -4.12 -2.48 -15.95
CA VAL A 53 -3.00 -2.20 -16.85
C VAL A 53 -1.75 -1.94 -16.03
N ALA A 54 -0.60 -2.29 -16.59
CA ALA A 54 0.70 -2.03 -15.98
C ALA A 54 1.42 -0.89 -16.71
N SER A 55 2.06 -0.03 -15.94
CA SER A 55 2.99 0.99 -16.43
C SER A 55 4.30 0.88 -15.67
N ASN A 56 5.42 1.32 -16.28
CA ASN A 56 6.71 1.31 -15.61
C ASN A 56 7.33 2.68 -15.49
N GLY A 57 8.18 2.86 -14.50
CA GLY A 57 8.94 4.05 -14.20
C GLY A 57 9.97 3.77 -13.13
N MET A 58 10.25 4.75 -12.29
CA MET A 58 11.19 4.61 -11.19
C MET A 58 10.71 5.37 -9.96
N ILE A 59 11.24 5.05 -8.78
CA ILE A 59 11.07 5.87 -7.58
C ILE A 59 11.81 7.20 -7.83
N THR A 60 11.10 8.30 -7.71
CA THR A 60 11.64 9.64 -7.95
C THR A 60 11.81 10.45 -6.68
N TYR A 61 11.03 10.15 -5.64
CA TYR A 61 11.11 10.82 -4.35
C TYR A 61 10.56 9.91 -3.23
N MET A 62 11.15 9.96 -2.03
CA MET A 62 10.81 9.04 -0.94
C MET A 62 10.40 9.73 0.38
N ASP A 63 10.54 11.04 0.49
CA ASP A 63 10.31 11.78 1.73
C ASP A 63 9.19 12.82 1.61
N ASP A 64 8.21 12.58 0.74
CA ASP A 64 7.08 13.49 0.63
C ASP A 64 6.08 13.27 1.77
N GLU A 65 5.62 14.39 2.35
CA GLU A 65 4.63 14.38 3.40
C GLU A 65 3.40 15.18 2.96
N ILE A 66 2.28 14.49 2.81
CA ILE A 66 1.00 15.07 2.44
C ILE A 66 0.02 14.80 3.57
N GLU A 67 -0.55 15.87 4.17
CA GLU A 67 -1.51 15.77 5.27
C GLU A 67 -0.98 14.94 6.46
N HIS A 68 0.31 15.11 6.79
CA HIS A 68 1.04 14.39 7.84
C HIS A 68 1.29 12.90 7.58
N TYR A 69 1.11 12.44 6.33
CA TYR A 69 1.39 11.07 5.95
C TYR A 69 2.50 10.99 4.92
N LYS A 70 3.41 10.03 5.12
CA LYS A 70 4.52 9.75 4.22
C LYS A 70 4.01 9.11 2.93
N TYR A 71 4.49 9.62 1.82
CA TYR A 71 4.29 9.07 0.48
C TYR A 71 5.62 8.96 -0.25
N TRP A 72 5.70 7.99 -1.14
CA TRP A 72 6.74 7.94 -2.16
C TRP A 72 6.15 8.31 -3.51
N MET A 73 7.00 8.87 -4.37
CA MET A 73 6.62 9.25 -5.72
C MET A 73 7.26 8.32 -6.74
N SER A 74 6.48 7.92 -7.75
CA SER A 74 6.95 7.16 -8.89
C SER A 74 6.66 7.89 -10.19
N SER A 75 7.58 7.77 -11.16
CA SER A 75 7.37 8.23 -12.54
C SER A 75 6.59 7.24 -13.41
N ALA A 76 6.25 6.06 -12.91
CA ALA A 76 5.35 5.14 -13.60
C ALA A 76 4.02 5.85 -13.87
N PRO A 77 3.59 5.97 -15.14
CA PRO A 77 2.35 6.67 -15.48
C PRO A 77 1.16 6.14 -14.67
N THR A 78 0.58 7.00 -13.88
CA THR A 78 -0.61 6.74 -13.04
C THR A 78 -1.67 7.78 -13.32
N ILE A 79 -2.94 7.37 -13.29
CA ILE A 79 -4.09 8.26 -13.52
C ILE A 79 -5.26 7.80 -12.64
N PHE A 80 -6.38 8.52 -12.69
CA PHE A 80 -7.61 8.14 -11.99
C PHE A 80 -8.01 6.69 -12.28
N GLY A 81 -8.30 5.93 -11.22
CA GLY A 81 -8.58 4.49 -11.25
C GLY A 81 -7.40 3.60 -10.84
N ASN A 82 -6.18 4.14 -10.77
CA ASN A 82 -5.03 3.38 -10.23
C ASN A 82 -5.05 3.28 -8.70
N SER A 83 -5.75 4.17 -8.00
CA SER A 83 -5.87 4.17 -6.53
C SER A 83 -6.35 2.81 -6.01
N GLY A 84 -5.67 2.29 -4.98
CA GLY A 84 -5.94 0.96 -4.42
C GLY A 84 -5.38 -0.21 -5.24
N GLY A 85 -4.70 0.06 -6.35
CA GLY A 85 -3.93 -0.94 -7.10
C GLY A 85 -2.64 -1.34 -6.38
N ALA A 86 -1.59 -1.61 -7.15
CA ALA A 86 -0.31 -2.05 -6.60
C ALA A 86 0.88 -1.37 -7.29
N VAL A 87 1.93 -1.08 -6.50
CA VAL A 87 3.26 -0.75 -7.04
C VAL A 87 4.20 -1.88 -6.71
N TYR A 88 4.91 -2.35 -7.72
CA TYR A 88 5.89 -3.43 -7.61
C TYR A 88 7.30 -2.94 -7.97
N ARG A 89 8.29 -3.66 -7.46
CA ARG A 89 9.70 -3.60 -7.84
C ARG A 89 10.17 -4.98 -8.26
N TRP A 90 11.05 -5.07 -9.25
CA TRP A 90 11.71 -6.33 -9.58
C TRP A 90 12.89 -6.59 -8.64
N SER A 91 12.91 -7.75 -7.99
CA SER A 91 14.05 -8.23 -7.21
C SER A 91 14.97 -9.10 -8.05
N GLY A 92 16.14 -8.57 -8.40
CA GLY A 92 17.16 -9.32 -9.15
C GLY A 92 17.73 -10.52 -8.39
N THR A 93 17.78 -10.45 -7.07
CA THR A 93 18.25 -11.52 -6.16
C THR A 93 17.21 -12.62 -5.98
N ARG A 94 15.96 -12.26 -5.71
CA ARG A 94 14.86 -13.21 -5.47
C ARG A 94 14.13 -13.63 -6.75
N LYS A 95 14.45 -12.99 -7.90
CA LYS A 95 13.88 -13.28 -9.22
C LYS A 95 12.35 -13.22 -9.27
N GLN A 96 11.78 -12.20 -8.60
CA GLN A 96 10.34 -12.01 -8.50
C GLN A 96 9.99 -10.53 -8.44
N TYR A 97 8.74 -10.20 -8.78
CA TYR A 97 8.15 -8.90 -8.47
C TYR A 97 7.73 -8.86 -7.01
N GLU A 98 8.04 -7.77 -6.35
CA GLU A 98 7.74 -7.55 -4.95
C GLU A 98 6.90 -6.29 -4.80
N TYR A 99 5.84 -6.43 -4.05
CA TYR A 99 4.91 -5.35 -3.74
C TYR A 99 5.57 -4.34 -2.80
N ILE A 100 5.60 -3.07 -3.21
CA ILE A 100 6.23 -1.98 -2.47
C ILE A 100 5.28 -0.84 -2.10
N GLY A 101 4.00 -0.91 -2.45
CA GLY A 101 3.04 0.09 -1.99
C GLY A 101 1.73 0.18 -2.76
N ILE A 102 0.87 1.08 -2.30
CA ILE A 102 -0.49 1.31 -2.80
C ILE A 102 -0.55 2.65 -3.54
N PRO A 103 -0.83 2.69 -4.86
CA PRO A 103 -1.12 3.95 -5.56
C PRO A 103 -2.29 4.66 -4.88
N SER A 104 -2.14 5.94 -4.56
CA SER A 104 -3.13 6.69 -3.81
C SER A 104 -3.46 8.04 -4.42
N ARG A 105 -2.46 8.81 -4.84
CA ARG A 105 -2.63 10.19 -5.29
C ARG A 105 -1.88 10.45 -6.58
N ILE A 106 -2.30 11.48 -7.31
CA ILE A 106 -1.58 12.01 -8.48
C ILE A 106 -1.36 13.51 -8.28
N SER A 107 -0.28 14.01 -8.88
CA SER A 107 -0.07 15.46 -8.97
C SER A 107 -1.03 16.05 -9.98
N ILE A 108 -1.61 17.20 -9.66
CA ILE A 108 -2.47 17.97 -10.54
C ILE A 108 -1.93 19.40 -10.65
N GLN A 109 -1.93 19.93 -11.87
CA GLN A 109 -1.58 21.33 -12.13
C GLN A 109 -2.85 22.11 -12.46
N PRO A 110 -3.22 23.12 -11.66
CA PRO A 110 -4.32 24.00 -11.99
C PRO A 110 -4.04 24.79 -13.27
N MET A 111 -5.00 24.83 -14.18
CA MET A 111 -4.93 25.58 -15.45
C MET A 111 -6.21 26.41 -15.62
N GLY A 112 -6.27 27.58 -15.00
CA GLY A 112 -7.46 28.43 -15.04
C GLY A 112 -8.67 27.75 -14.40
N PHE A 113 -9.68 27.41 -15.21
CA PHE A 113 -10.88 26.70 -14.75
C PHE A 113 -10.79 25.16 -14.88
N SER A 114 -9.65 24.62 -15.30
CA SER A 114 -9.37 23.18 -15.40
C SER A 114 -8.17 22.79 -14.57
N ALA A 115 -7.90 21.48 -14.50
CA ALA A 115 -6.69 20.95 -13.88
C ALA A 115 -6.20 19.73 -14.69
N ASP A 116 -4.91 19.72 -15.00
CA ASP A 116 -4.29 18.61 -15.70
C ASP A 116 -3.63 17.65 -14.73
N ALA A 117 -3.83 16.35 -14.93
CA ALA A 117 -3.15 15.31 -14.19
C ALA A 117 -1.72 15.12 -14.72
N ILE A 118 -0.74 15.20 -13.82
CA ILE A 118 0.66 14.94 -14.16
C ILE A 118 0.90 13.43 -13.93
N THR A 119 0.68 12.62 -14.94
CA THR A 119 0.62 11.16 -14.83
C THR A 119 1.92 10.49 -14.42
N HIS A 120 3.07 11.15 -14.61
CA HIS A 120 4.40 10.68 -14.22
C HIS A 120 4.87 11.23 -12.86
N MET A 121 3.96 11.73 -12.05
CA MET A 121 4.18 12.16 -10.67
C MET A 121 3.08 11.56 -9.78
N GLY A 122 3.02 10.23 -9.77
CA GLY A 122 2.07 9.47 -8.97
C GLY A 122 2.62 9.18 -7.57
N TYR A 123 1.80 9.42 -6.56
CA TYR A 123 2.13 9.10 -5.17
C TYR A 123 1.55 7.76 -4.77
N PHE A 124 2.31 7.03 -3.98
CA PHE A 124 1.86 5.78 -3.39
C PHE A 124 2.21 5.70 -1.90
N ILE A 125 1.37 5.00 -1.16
CA ILE A 125 1.61 4.66 0.25
C ILE A 125 2.70 3.60 0.26
N PRO A 126 3.89 3.87 0.83
CA PRO A 126 5.02 2.95 0.74
C PRO A 126 4.86 1.75 1.65
N ILE A 127 5.61 0.69 1.36
CA ILE A 127 5.51 -0.61 2.01
C ILE A 127 5.80 -0.56 3.52
N ASP A 128 6.70 0.30 3.98
CA ASP A 128 6.96 0.50 5.41
C ASP A 128 5.70 0.99 6.14
N ARG A 129 4.91 1.85 5.49
CA ARG A 129 3.62 2.30 6.01
C ARG A 129 2.57 1.19 5.98
N VAL A 130 2.57 0.36 4.93
CA VAL A 130 1.68 -0.80 4.86
C VAL A 130 1.94 -1.76 6.02
N TYR A 131 3.20 -2.09 6.30
CA TYR A 131 3.58 -2.91 7.46
C TYR A 131 3.10 -2.29 8.77
N LYS A 132 3.36 -0.99 8.96
CA LYS A 132 2.90 -0.29 10.16
C LYS A 132 1.36 -0.29 10.30
N LEU A 133 0.63 -0.10 9.21
CA LEU A 133 -0.82 -0.16 9.22
C LEU A 133 -1.35 -1.56 9.60
N LEU A 134 -0.69 -2.61 9.13
CA LEU A 134 -1.02 -3.99 9.51
C LEU A 134 -0.71 -4.24 10.99
N GLU A 135 0.43 -3.76 11.49
CA GLU A 135 0.83 -3.87 12.91
C GLU A 135 -0.13 -3.13 13.83
N ASP A 136 -0.39 -1.85 13.56
CA ASP A 136 -1.26 -0.99 14.39
C ASP A 136 -2.68 -1.56 14.52
N ASN A 137 -3.11 -2.36 13.54
CA ASN A 137 -4.42 -2.98 13.48
C ASN A 137 -4.46 -4.49 13.80
N ASP A 138 -3.39 -5.05 14.34
CA ASP A 138 -3.25 -6.45 14.73
C ASP A 138 -3.49 -7.43 13.56
N PHE A 139 -2.79 -7.20 12.44
CA PHE A 139 -2.79 -8.06 11.25
C PHE A 139 -1.40 -8.62 10.92
N GLN A 140 -0.49 -8.71 11.90
CA GLN A 140 0.89 -9.16 11.71
C GLN A 140 0.98 -10.56 11.11
N PHE A 141 0.00 -11.43 11.35
CA PHE A 141 -0.05 -12.79 10.79
C PHE A 141 -0.01 -12.82 9.25
N ILE A 142 -0.24 -11.68 8.57
CA ILE A 142 -0.19 -11.60 7.11
C ILE A 142 1.26 -11.70 6.60
N TYR A 143 2.23 -11.21 7.37
CA TYR A 143 3.63 -11.14 6.95
C TYR A 143 4.62 -11.78 7.93
N ASP A 144 4.22 -12.08 9.16
CA ASP A 144 5.08 -12.65 10.20
C ASP A 144 4.47 -13.94 10.75
N SER A 145 5.13 -15.06 10.51
CA SER A 145 4.72 -16.40 10.95
C SER A 145 4.77 -16.61 12.46
N ASN A 146 5.39 -15.71 13.23
CA ASN A 146 5.37 -15.74 14.69
C ASN A 146 4.01 -15.33 15.27
N TYR A 147 3.14 -14.73 14.47
CA TYR A 147 1.80 -14.32 14.88
C TYR A 147 0.75 -15.26 14.31
N SER A 148 -0.14 -15.77 15.17
CA SER A 148 -1.29 -16.57 14.71
C SER A 148 -2.50 -15.68 14.38
N ILE A 149 -3.36 -16.18 13.51
CA ILE A 149 -4.64 -15.51 13.19
C ILE A 149 -5.48 -15.33 14.45
N GLU A 150 -5.51 -16.35 15.34
CA GLU A 150 -6.27 -16.36 16.58
C GLU A 150 -5.78 -15.32 17.58
N ASP A 151 -4.46 -15.19 17.75
CA ASP A 151 -3.89 -14.20 18.67
C ASP A 151 -4.15 -12.78 18.21
N CYS A 152 -3.94 -12.51 16.93
CA CYS A 152 -4.27 -11.23 16.32
C CYS A 152 -5.76 -10.90 16.40
N LYS A 153 -6.63 -11.91 16.24
CA LYS A 153 -8.08 -11.73 16.39
C LYS A 153 -8.46 -11.37 17.83
N LYS A 154 -7.91 -12.07 18.82
CA LYS A 154 -8.13 -11.76 20.25
C LYS A 154 -7.66 -10.35 20.61
N ALA A 155 -6.51 -9.92 20.06
CA ALA A 155 -6.00 -8.56 20.28
C ALA A 155 -6.99 -7.50 19.76
N ARG A 156 -7.53 -7.67 18.54
CA ARG A 156 -8.55 -6.77 17.97
C ARG A 156 -9.84 -6.75 18.79
N GLU A 157 -10.34 -7.92 19.22
CA GLU A 157 -11.54 -8.03 20.05
C GLU A 157 -11.37 -7.31 21.39
N LYS A 158 -10.20 -7.41 22.01
CA LYS A 158 -9.87 -6.70 23.26
C LYS A 158 -9.86 -5.18 23.07
N LYS A 159 -9.32 -4.66 21.96
CA LYS A 159 -9.33 -3.23 21.62
C LYS A 159 -10.75 -2.70 21.38
N GLN A 160 -11.66 -3.52 20.87
CA GLN A 160 -13.05 -3.14 20.58
C GLN A 160 -13.99 -3.23 21.78
N SER A 161 -13.58 -3.93 22.83
CA SER A 161 -14.32 -4.05 24.10
C SER A 161 -13.55 -3.33 25.20
N PRO A 162 -13.66 -1.98 25.32
CA PRO A 162 -13.07 -1.29 26.45
C PRO A 162 -13.69 -1.87 27.74
N GLU A 163 -12.85 -2.30 28.67
CA GLU A 163 -13.29 -2.69 30.00
C GLU A 163 -14.17 -1.56 30.54
N LYS A 164 -15.40 -1.92 30.93
CA LYS A 164 -16.19 -1.04 31.76
C LYS A 164 -15.39 -0.93 33.07
N GLU A 165 -14.67 0.17 33.23
CA GLU A 165 -14.14 0.53 34.54
C GLU A 165 -15.30 0.42 35.52
N LYS A 166 -15.16 -0.55 36.43
CA LYS A 166 -16.03 -0.64 37.58
C LYS A 166 -15.64 0.51 38.49
N ASP A 167 -16.45 1.57 38.47
CA ASP A 167 -16.53 2.51 39.57
C ASP A 167 -17.02 1.69 40.80
N GLU A 168 -16.12 1.45 41.71
CA GLU A 168 -16.40 1.19 43.14
C GLU A 168 -15.94 2.37 43.96
#